data_83e69543196f9beea3e006686798ab04
#
_entry.id   83e69543196f9beea3e006686798ab04
#
_cell.length_a   1.000
_cell.length_b   1.000
_cell.length_c   1.000
_cell.angle_alpha   90.00
_cell.angle_beta   90.00
_cell.angle_gamma   90.00
#
_symmetry.space_group_name_H-M   'P 1'
#
loop_
_entity.id
_entity.type
_entity.pdbx_description
1 polymer ?
#
loop_
_entity_poly.entity_id
_entity_poly.type
_entity_poly.pdbx_seq_one_letter_code
_entity_poly.pdbx_strand_id
1 'polypeptide(L)'
;MGTVGSNQRSRGPEQTRRAITEALLDLLRESGKVPTAADIATRAGVSRRSVFVHFSDLDELYVEAGQRQAERLLAAVEPISPDLPLPERIDRFVDQLERIYETMTPVRRVSIAAATSGVVAGLINEGDEWLRGMLREVFAAEFRGRDPLLPDIVDAAVSWGAWYHLRRLSPADKRRCFREILTALIPA
;
A
#
# COMPACT_ATOMS: atom_id res chain seq x y z
N MET A 1 43.02 27.53 14.71
CA MET A 1 42.48 26.15 14.57
C MET A 1 41.13 26.15 15.27
N GLY A 2 40.07 26.35 14.52
CA GLY A 2 38.70 26.38 15.04
C GLY A 2 38.02 25.07 14.70
N THR A 3 37.68 24.32 15.75
CA THR A 3 36.87 23.11 15.66
C THR A 3 35.45 23.48 15.27
N VAL A 4 35.05 23.08 14.08
CA VAL A 4 33.63 23.14 13.64
C VAL A 4 32.86 22.07 14.42
N GLY A 5 32.24 22.47 15.52
CA GLY A 5 31.29 21.65 16.23
C GLY A 5 30.05 21.46 15.38
N SER A 6 29.85 20.22 14.86
CA SER A 6 28.60 19.81 14.20
C SER A 6 27.46 19.92 15.21
N ASN A 7 26.63 20.95 15.06
CA ASN A 7 25.42 21.15 15.83
C ASN A 7 24.36 20.11 15.37
N GLN A 8 24.52 18.85 15.78
CA GLN A 8 23.46 17.85 15.71
C GLN A 8 22.39 18.23 16.74
N ARG A 9 21.44 19.06 16.34
CA ARG A 9 20.20 19.23 17.11
C ARG A 9 19.62 17.84 17.32
N SER A 10 19.56 17.37 18.58
CA SER A 10 18.93 16.11 18.92
C SER A 10 17.49 16.15 18.43
N ARG A 11 17.16 15.23 17.53
CA ARG A 11 15.77 15.06 17.08
C ARG A 11 14.91 14.74 18.29
N GLY A 12 13.75 15.38 18.41
CA GLY A 12 12.78 15.02 19.46
C GLY A 12 12.31 13.55 19.28
N PRO A 13 11.77 12.94 20.33
CA PRO A 13 11.32 11.53 20.30
C PRO A 13 10.43 11.21 19.11
N GLU A 14 9.44 12.05 18.82
CA GLU A 14 8.52 11.89 17.70
C GLU A 14 9.21 12.00 16.34
N GLN A 15 10.15 12.93 16.19
CA GLN A 15 10.94 13.04 14.96
C GLN A 15 11.82 11.81 14.73
N THR A 16 12.35 11.23 15.82
CA THR A 16 13.16 10.01 15.73
C THR A 16 12.29 8.82 15.36
N ARG A 17 11.12 8.66 16.00
CA ARG A 17 10.15 7.63 15.67
C ARG A 17 9.76 7.68 14.21
N ARG A 18 9.41 8.86 13.72
CA ARG A 18 9.09 9.10 12.31
C ARG A 18 10.26 8.76 11.38
N ALA A 19 11.49 9.15 11.71
CA ALA A 19 12.66 8.85 10.89
C ALA A 19 12.93 7.34 10.78
N ILE A 20 12.69 6.57 11.84
CA ILE A 20 12.81 5.10 11.85
C ILE A 20 11.74 4.48 10.93
N THR A 21 10.50 4.94 11.03
CA THR A 21 9.38 4.45 10.18
C THR A 21 9.64 4.74 8.70
N GLU A 22 10.07 5.96 8.36
CA GLU A 22 10.41 6.31 6.97
C GLU A 22 11.59 5.49 6.46
N ALA A 23 12.62 5.25 7.29
CA ALA A 23 13.75 4.42 6.92
C ALA A 23 13.34 2.98 6.58
N LEU A 24 12.39 2.41 7.31
CA LEU A 24 11.81 1.11 6.97
C LEU A 24 11.11 1.15 5.62
N LEU A 25 10.22 2.12 5.38
CA LEU A 25 9.49 2.26 4.12
C LEU A 25 10.43 2.41 2.92
N ASP A 26 11.51 3.18 3.06
CA ASP A 26 12.51 3.36 2.00
C ASP A 26 13.25 2.07 1.69
N LEU A 27 13.71 1.34 2.72
CA LEU A 27 14.39 0.06 2.55
C LEU A 27 13.49 -0.99 1.88
N LEU A 28 12.20 -1.01 2.22
CA LEU A 28 11.22 -1.91 1.58
C LEU A 28 11.04 -1.61 0.10
N ARG A 29 11.03 -0.33 -0.29
CA ARG A 29 10.92 0.09 -1.69
C ARG A 29 12.17 -0.27 -2.49
N GLU A 30 13.35 -0.08 -1.90
CA GLU A 30 14.64 -0.27 -2.59
C GLU A 30 15.04 -1.73 -2.74
N SER A 31 14.93 -2.53 -1.68
CA SER A 31 15.55 -3.85 -1.63
C SER A 31 14.61 -5.02 -1.89
N GLY A 32 13.32 -4.84 -1.63
CA GLY A 32 12.33 -5.94 -1.66
C GLY A 32 12.66 -7.10 -0.69
N LYS A 33 13.59 -6.89 0.24
CA LYS A 33 13.98 -7.84 1.30
C LYS A 33 13.47 -7.34 2.64
N VAL A 34 13.32 -8.27 3.59
CA VAL A 34 13.02 -7.93 4.99
C VAL A 34 14.21 -7.19 5.59
N PRO A 35 14.11 -5.88 5.92
CA PRO A 35 15.21 -5.16 6.54
C PRO A 35 15.44 -5.61 7.99
N THR A 36 16.69 -5.68 8.40
CA THR A 36 17.03 -5.91 9.81
C THR A 36 16.95 -4.61 10.62
N ALA A 37 16.83 -4.72 11.95
CA ALA A 37 16.89 -3.56 12.83
C ALA A 37 18.19 -2.75 12.68
N ALA A 38 19.29 -3.38 12.27
CA ALA A 38 20.55 -2.72 12.00
C ALA A 38 20.50 -1.89 10.70
N ASP A 39 19.88 -2.42 9.64
CA ASP A 39 19.69 -1.72 8.37
C ASP A 39 18.83 -0.47 8.60
N ILE A 40 17.71 -0.64 9.32
CA ILE A 40 16.78 0.44 9.65
C ILE A 40 17.48 1.54 10.48
N ALA A 41 18.22 1.15 11.51
CA ALA A 41 18.98 2.08 12.35
C ALA A 41 20.00 2.89 11.54
N THR A 42 20.74 2.21 10.67
CA THR A 42 21.74 2.84 9.78
C THR A 42 21.07 3.85 8.85
N ARG A 43 19.96 3.48 8.20
CA ARG A 43 19.21 4.33 7.30
C ARG A 43 18.58 5.53 8.03
N ALA A 44 18.07 5.35 9.24
CA ALA A 44 17.47 6.40 10.06
C ALA A 44 18.50 7.34 10.69
N GLY A 45 19.78 6.96 10.70
CA GLY A 45 20.86 7.70 11.37
C GLY A 45 20.75 7.65 12.89
N VAL A 46 20.34 6.49 13.43
CA VAL A 46 20.21 6.25 14.88
C VAL A 46 20.95 4.96 15.28
N SER A 47 21.08 4.71 16.59
CA SER A 47 21.58 3.41 17.07
C SER A 47 20.51 2.33 16.98
N ARG A 48 20.92 1.04 16.85
CA ARG A 48 19.99 -0.10 16.97
C ARG A 48 19.21 -0.08 18.29
N ARG A 49 19.85 0.32 19.40
CA ARG A 49 19.19 0.52 20.69
C ARG A 49 18.07 1.56 20.61
N SER A 50 18.29 2.64 19.87
CA SER A 50 17.28 3.68 19.68
C SER A 50 16.05 3.15 18.96
N VAL A 51 16.18 2.24 18.00
CA VAL A 51 15.03 1.59 17.35
C VAL A 51 14.15 0.91 18.41
N PHE A 52 14.73 0.12 19.30
CA PHE A 52 14.00 -0.60 20.36
C PHE A 52 13.61 0.27 21.58
N VAL A 53 14.07 1.50 21.66
CA VAL A 53 13.54 2.50 22.60
C VAL A 53 12.21 3.07 22.09
N HIS A 54 12.06 3.19 20.76
CA HIS A 54 10.87 3.77 20.13
C HIS A 54 9.81 2.73 19.72
N PHE A 55 10.22 1.48 19.53
CA PHE A 55 9.36 0.36 19.13
C PHE A 55 9.70 -0.86 19.97
N SER A 56 8.67 -1.47 20.58
CA SER A 56 8.87 -2.69 21.41
C SER A 56 9.47 -3.85 20.62
N ASP A 57 9.10 -3.95 19.35
CA ASP A 57 9.58 -4.94 18.39
C ASP A 57 9.46 -4.41 16.95
N LEU A 58 9.83 -5.24 15.99
CA LEU A 58 9.71 -4.87 14.57
C LEU A 58 8.27 -4.92 14.07
N ASP A 59 7.40 -5.72 14.68
CA ASP A 59 5.99 -5.80 14.28
C ASP A 59 5.28 -4.48 14.54
N GLU A 60 5.50 -3.85 15.71
CA GLU A 60 5.00 -2.51 16.01
C GLU A 60 5.47 -1.49 14.97
N LEU A 61 6.74 -1.57 14.56
CA LEU A 61 7.28 -0.69 13.52
C LEU A 61 6.64 -0.95 12.15
N TYR A 62 6.40 -2.22 11.78
CA TYR A 62 5.70 -2.57 10.54
C TYR A 62 4.26 -2.06 10.53
N VAL A 63 3.56 -2.17 11.67
CA VAL A 63 2.20 -1.63 11.83
C VAL A 63 2.18 -0.13 11.61
N GLU A 64 3.05 0.62 12.27
CA GLU A 64 3.12 2.09 12.08
C GLU A 64 3.48 2.46 10.64
N ALA A 65 4.39 1.74 10.02
CA ALA A 65 4.76 1.96 8.62
C ALA A 65 3.55 1.70 7.69
N GLY A 66 2.80 0.63 7.92
CA GLY A 66 1.58 0.31 7.19
C GLY A 66 0.51 1.37 7.34
N GLN A 67 0.26 1.83 8.58
CA GLN A 67 -0.71 2.91 8.85
C GLN A 67 -0.33 4.22 8.14
N ARG A 68 0.92 4.65 8.23
CA ARG A 68 1.38 5.86 7.52
C ARG A 68 1.25 5.75 6.01
N GLN A 69 1.48 4.56 5.47
CA GLN A 69 1.30 4.31 4.05
C GLN A 69 -0.18 4.35 3.66
N ALA A 70 -1.06 3.76 4.47
CA ALA A 70 -2.51 3.81 4.27
C ALA A 70 -3.03 5.26 4.32
N GLU A 71 -2.60 6.07 5.29
CA GLU A 71 -2.96 7.50 5.38
C GLU A 71 -2.57 8.26 4.10
N ARG A 72 -1.35 8.02 3.57
CA ARG A 72 -0.90 8.65 2.32
C ARG A 72 -1.72 8.20 1.11
N LEU A 73 -2.07 6.93 1.05
CA LEU A 73 -2.91 6.38 0.00
C LEU A 73 -4.31 7.00 0.05
N LEU A 74 -4.93 7.01 1.22
CA LEU A 74 -6.26 7.60 1.41
C LEU A 74 -6.29 9.08 1.04
N ALA A 75 -5.24 9.83 1.38
CA ALA A 75 -5.12 11.25 1.02
C ALA A 75 -4.92 11.49 -0.49
N ALA A 76 -4.47 10.47 -1.24
CA ALA A 76 -4.22 10.54 -2.68
C ALA A 76 -5.35 9.92 -3.51
N VAL A 77 -6.35 9.31 -2.87
CA VAL A 77 -7.51 8.72 -3.55
C VAL A 77 -8.49 9.82 -3.94
N GLU A 78 -8.82 9.87 -5.22
CA GLU A 78 -9.82 10.78 -5.76
C GLU A 78 -11.17 10.08 -5.86
N PRO A 79 -12.27 10.68 -5.35
CA PRO A 79 -13.60 10.12 -5.52
C PRO A 79 -13.95 10.00 -7.01
N ILE A 80 -14.49 8.86 -7.42
CA ILE A 80 -14.96 8.62 -8.78
C ILE A 80 -16.48 8.80 -8.77
N SER A 81 -16.97 9.84 -9.48
CA SER A 81 -18.42 10.11 -9.54
C SER A 81 -19.16 8.95 -10.20
N PRO A 82 -20.25 8.44 -9.60
CA PRO A 82 -21.10 7.41 -10.20
C PRO A 82 -21.87 7.91 -11.44
N ASP A 83 -21.94 9.24 -11.64
CA ASP A 83 -22.64 9.84 -12.79
C ASP A 83 -21.82 9.84 -14.07
N LEU A 84 -20.53 9.48 -13.98
CA LEU A 84 -19.69 9.35 -15.17
C LEU A 84 -20.11 8.14 -16.00
N PRO A 85 -19.93 8.18 -17.33
CA PRO A 85 -20.11 7.02 -18.19
C PRO A 85 -19.28 5.81 -17.69
N LEU A 86 -19.83 4.59 -17.77
CA LEU A 86 -19.16 3.38 -17.31
C LEU A 86 -17.70 3.23 -17.83
N PRO A 87 -17.42 3.46 -19.14
CA PRO A 87 -16.03 3.35 -19.61
C PRO A 87 -15.07 4.32 -18.90
N GLU A 88 -15.50 5.54 -18.63
CA GLU A 88 -14.69 6.54 -17.94
C GLU A 88 -14.49 6.16 -16.45
N ARG A 89 -15.51 5.61 -15.79
CA ARG A 89 -15.37 5.10 -14.42
C ARG A 89 -14.40 3.94 -14.34
N ILE A 90 -14.45 3.03 -15.31
CA ILE A 90 -13.49 1.91 -15.42
C ILE A 90 -12.06 2.45 -15.58
N ASP A 91 -11.84 3.42 -16.49
CA ASP A 91 -10.52 4.01 -16.71
C ASP A 91 -9.95 4.65 -15.44
N ARG A 92 -10.73 5.51 -14.78
CA ARG A 92 -10.33 6.17 -13.53
C ARG A 92 -10.08 5.17 -12.40
N PHE A 93 -10.92 4.14 -12.30
CA PHE A 93 -10.76 3.09 -11.30
C PHE A 93 -9.47 2.29 -11.51
N VAL A 94 -9.16 1.89 -12.74
CA VAL A 94 -7.92 1.18 -13.10
C VAL A 94 -6.69 2.03 -12.79
N ASP A 95 -6.69 3.32 -13.16
CA ASP A 95 -5.59 4.23 -12.86
C ASP A 95 -5.38 4.42 -11.35
N GLN A 96 -6.47 4.43 -10.58
CA GLN A 96 -6.40 4.51 -9.12
C GLN A 96 -5.88 3.23 -8.50
N LEU A 97 -6.35 2.05 -8.95
CA LEU A 97 -5.82 0.76 -8.52
C LEU A 97 -4.32 0.63 -8.78
N GLU A 98 -3.84 1.07 -9.95
CA GLU A 98 -2.40 1.06 -10.27
C GLU A 98 -1.60 1.83 -9.22
N ARG A 99 -1.97 3.07 -8.94
CA ARG A 99 -1.29 3.92 -7.94
C ARG A 99 -1.28 3.28 -6.55
N ILE A 100 -2.43 2.72 -6.15
CA ILE A 100 -2.58 2.05 -4.86
C ILE A 100 -1.68 0.81 -4.79
N TYR A 101 -1.75 -0.07 -5.79
CA TYR A 101 -0.99 -1.33 -5.81
C TYR A 101 0.52 -1.10 -5.94
N GLU A 102 0.96 -0.13 -6.72
CA GLU A 102 2.38 0.23 -6.78
C GLU A 102 2.90 0.71 -5.43
N THR A 103 2.11 1.53 -4.74
CA THR A 103 2.48 2.06 -3.43
C THR A 103 2.51 0.97 -2.36
N MET A 104 1.53 0.06 -2.31
CA MET A 104 1.46 -0.96 -1.25
C MET A 104 2.32 -2.20 -1.52
N THR A 105 2.71 -2.46 -2.77
CA THR A 105 3.45 -3.67 -3.16
C THR A 105 4.74 -3.89 -2.37
N PRO A 106 5.61 -2.89 -2.11
CA PRO A 106 6.84 -3.10 -1.36
C PRO A 106 6.61 -3.67 0.05
N VAL A 107 5.68 -3.08 0.80
CA VAL A 107 5.33 -3.54 2.15
C VAL A 107 4.67 -4.92 2.09
N ARG A 108 3.66 -5.08 1.22
CA ARG A 108 2.86 -6.31 1.12
C ARG A 108 3.73 -7.54 0.74
N ARG A 109 4.67 -7.37 -0.18
CA ARG A 109 5.61 -8.46 -0.55
C ARG A 109 6.41 -8.96 0.63
N VAL A 110 6.94 -8.04 1.42
CA VAL A 110 7.77 -8.40 2.58
C VAL A 110 6.92 -9.02 3.67
N SER A 111 5.73 -8.48 3.92
CA SER A 111 4.80 -9.02 4.91
C SER A 111 4.40 -10.48 4.59
N ILE A 112 4.16 -10.80 3.32
CA ILE A 112 3.87 -12.16 2.89
C ILE A 112 5.10 -13.07 3.02
N ALA A 113 6.29 -12.57 2.63
CA ALA A 113 7.53 -13.37 2.66
C ALA A 113 8.04 -13.62 4.08
N ALA A 114 7.78 -12.72 5.01
CA ALA A 114 8.27 -12.80 6.40
C ALA A 114 7.36 -13.66 7.31
N ALA A 115 6.25 -14.19 6.80
CA ALA A 115 5.21 -14.85 7.64
C ALA A 115 4.90 -14.01 8.89
N THR A 116 4.76 -12.71 8.69
CA THR A 116 4.57 -11.70 9.75
C THR A 116 3.36 -12.02 10.63
N SER A 117 3.39 -11.48 11.85
CA SER A 117 2.37 -11.66 12.88
C SER A 117 0.94 -11.44 12.36
N GLY A 118 -0.03 -12.00 13.08
CA GLY A 118 -1.45 -11.78 12.78
C GLY A 118 -1.87 -10.31 12.71
N VAL A 119 -1.12 -9.42 13.37
CA VAL A 119 -1.37 -7.97 13.36
C VAL A 119 -1.12 -7.36 11.96
N VAL A 120 0.00 -7.71 11.33
CA VAL A 120 0.31 -7.24 9.96
C VAL A 120 -0.66 -7.85 8.94
N ALA A 121 -1.05 -9.11 9.14
CA ALA A 121 -2.10 -9.74 8.31
C ALA A 121 -3.44 -9.00 8.45
N GLY A 122 -3.79 -8.53 9.65
CA GLY A 122 -4.97 -7.72 9.91
C GLY A 122 -4.98 -6.43 9.09
N LEU A 123 -3.88 -5.68 9.08
CA LEU A 123 -3.76 -4.45 8.27
C LEU A 123 -3.93 -4.70 6.76
N ILE A 124 -3.39 -5.82 6.26
CA ILE A 124 -3.56 -6.20 4.86
C ILE A 124 -5.04 -6.45 4.56
N ASN A 125 -5.73 -7.19 5.43
CA ASN A 125 -7.15 -7.48 5.28
C ASN A 125 -8.00 -6.22 5.33
N GLU A 126 -7.74 -5.30 6.26
CA GLU A 126 -8.42 -3.99 6.33
C GLU A 126 -8.26 -3.19 5.03
N GLY A 127 -7.06 -3.18 4.45
CA GLY A 127 -6.80 -2.54 3.16
C GLY A 127 -7.57 -3.20 2.02
N ASP A 128 -7.65 -4.53 2.00
CA ASP A 128 -8.40 -5.27 0.99
C ASP A 128 -9.92 -5.04 1.13
N GLU A 129 -10.45 -4.98 2.36
CA GLU A 129 -11.85 -4.64 2.61
C GLU A 129 -12.20 -3.21 2.15
N TRP A 130 -11.30 -2.27 2.40
CA TRP A 130 -11.48 -0.90 1.92
C TRP A 130 -11.51 -0.81 0.39
N LEU A 131 -10.60 -1.52 -0.31
CA LEU A 131 -10.59 -1.60 -1.78
C LEU A 131 -11.89 -2.21 -2.33
N ARG A 132 -12.38 -3.27 -1.68
CA ARG A 132 -13.65 -3.91 -2.01
C ARG A 132 -14.83 -2.95 -1.82
N GLY A 133 -14.80 -2.15 -0.75
CA GLY A 133 -15.80 -1.09 -0.52
C GLY A 133 -15.81 -0.07 -1.64
N MET A 134 -14.64 0.44 -2.03
CA MET A 134 -14.48 1.39 -3.13
C MET A 134 -15.02 0.84 -4.46
N LEU A 135 -14.69 -0.41 -4.80
CA LEU A 135 -15.20 -1.07 -6.00
C LEU A 135 -16.73 -1.14 -6.00
N ARG A 136 -17.32 -1.56 -4.88
CA ARG A 136 -18.78 -1.67 -4.73
C ARG A 136 -19.48 -0.31 -4.83
N GLU A 137 -18.85 0.75 -4.34
CA GLU A 137 -19.37 2.12 -4.42
C GLU A 137 -19.33 2.63 -5.87
N VAL A 138 -18.18 2.52 -6.54
CA VAL A 138 -17.99 3.02 -7.91
C VAL A 138 -18.92 2.35 -8.91
N PHE A 139 -19.19 1.05 -8.75
CA PHE A 139 -20.01 0.24 -9.66
C PHE A 139 -21.36 -0.20 -9.07
N ALA A 140 -21.86 0.55 -8.06
CA ALA A 140 -23.10 0.19 -7.37
C ALA A 140 -24.31 0.09 -8.29
N ALA A 141 -24.38 0.90 -9.34
CA ALA A 141 -25.48 0.90 -10.31
C ALA A 141 -25.50 -0.40 -11.13
N GLU A 142 -24.32 -0.84 -11.58
CA GLU A 142 -24.15 -2.03 -12.41
C GLU A 142 -24.35 -3.34 -11.63
N PHE A 143 -24.08 -3.31 -10.33
CA PHE A 143 -24.29 -4.48 -9.46
C PHE A 143 -25.75 -4.64 -9.02
N ARG A 144 -26.57 -3.57 -9.11
CA ARG A 144 -27.94 -3.58 -8.62
C ARG A 144 -28.82 -4.57 -9.42
N GLY A 145 -29.43 -5.51 -8.70
CA GLY A 145 -30.33 -6.51 -9.30
C GLY A 145 -29.63 -7.60 -10.11
N ARG A 146 -28.31 -7.69 -10.00
CA ARG A 146 -27.48 -8.76 -10.60
C ARG A 146 -27.20 -9.87 -9.60
N ASP A 147 -26.43 -10.87 -10.04
CA ASP A 147 -25.95 -11.94 -9.18
C ASP A 147 -25.23 -11.35 -7.95
N PRO A 148 -25.62 -11.70 -6.73
CA PRO A 148 -24.99 -11.19 -5.51
C PRO A 148 -23.48 -11.51 -5.41
N LEU A 149 -22.98 -12.50 -6.15
CA LEU A 149 -21.55 -12.85 -6.21
C LEU A 149 -20.75 -11.98 -7.20
N LEU A 150 -21.43 -11.24 -8.08
CA LEU A 150 -20.74 -10.43 -9.11
C LEU A 150 -19.72 -9.46 -8.53
N PRO A 151 -19.99 -8.69 -7.46
CA PRO A 151 -18.97 -7.81 -6.85
C PRO A 151 -17.73 -8.56 -6.36
N ASP A 152 -17.91 -9.76 -5.79
CA ASP A 152 -16.80 -10.57 -5.28
C ASP A 152 -16.00 -11.21 -6.42
N ILE A 153 -16.65 -11.58 -7.52
CA ILE A 153 -15.99 -12.06 -8.74
C ILE A 153 -15.11 -10.94 -9.32
N VAL A 154 -15.65 -9.73 -9.43
CA VAL A 154 -14.94 -8.57 -9.96
C VAL A 154 -13.76 -8.21 -9.04
N ASP A 155 -13.98 -8.16 -7.71
CA ASP A 155 -12.90 -7.90 -6.73
C ASP A 155 -11.76 -8.91 -6.87
N ALA A 156 -12.06 -10.19 -6.91
CA ALA A 156 -11.05 -11.24 -7.10
C ALA A 156 -10.25 -11.06 -8.39
N ALA A 157 -10.93 -10.72 -9.50
CA ALA A 157 -10.31 -10.55 -10.81
C ALA A 157 -9.38 -9.34 -10.90
N VAL A 158 -9.63 -8.28 -10.13
CA VAL A 158 -8.79 -7.06 -10.09
C VAL A 158 -8.01 -6.89 -8.79
N SER A 159 -7.91 -7.94 -7.97
CA SER A 159 -7.18 -7.94 -6.69
C SER A 159 -5.69 -7.62 -6.86
N TRP A 160 -5.03 -7.23 -5.75
CA TRP A 160 -3.57 -7.09 -5.73
C TRP A 160 -2.85 -8.37 -6.19
N GLY A 161 -3.38 -9.53 -5.87
CA GLY A 161 -2.83 -10.82 -6.32
C GLY A 161 -2.80 -10.93 -7.86
N ALA A 162 -3.91 -10.58 -8.52
CA ALA A 162 -4.00 -10.52 -9.98
C ALA A 162 -3.02 -9.48 -10.56
N TRP A 163 -2.97 -8.27 -9.97
CA TRP A 163 -2.02 -7.22 -10.35
C TRP A 163 -0.57 -7.69 -10.25
N TYR A 164 -0.22 -8.32 -9.13
CA TYR A 164 1.14 -8.81 -8.90
C TYR A 164 1.52 -9.97 -9.80
N HIS A 165 0.55 -10.79 -10.19
CA HIS A 165 0.76 -11.84 -11.20
C HIS A 165 1.23 -11.26 -12.54
N LEU A 166 0.72 -10.11 -12.92
CA LEU A 166 1.07 -9.39 -14.15
C LEU A 166 2.34 -8.52 -14.03
N ARG A 167 3.15 -8.66 -12.99
CA ARG A 167 4.33 -7.81 -12.71
C ARG A 167 5.40 -7.78 -13.80
N ARG A 168 5.35 -8.72 -14.75
CA ARG A 168 6.28 -8.77 -15.91
C ARG A 168 5.83 -7.90 -17.07
N LEU A 169 4.58 -7.47 -17.09
CA LEU A 169 4.04 -6.59 -18.09
C LEU A 169 4.44 -5.14 -17.83
N SER A 170 4.42 -4.33 -18.90
CA SER A 170 4.54 -2.88 -18.73
C SER A 170 3.36 -2.30 -17.94
N PRO A 171 3.51 -1.12 -17.29
CA PRO A 171 2.38 -0.44 -16.63
C PRO A 171 1.18 -0.26 -17.57
N ALA A 172 1.42 0.14 -18.81
CA ALA A 172 0.37 0.33 -19.82
C ALA A 172 -0.38 -0.98 -20.14
N ASP A 173 0.34 -2.10 -20.28
CA ASP A 173 -0.29 -3.40 -20.55
C ASP A 173 -1.06 -3.93 -19.34
N LYS A 174 -0.57 -3.71 -18.12
CA LYS A 174 -1.31 -4.06 -16.90
C LYS A 174 -2.64 -3.30 -16.84
N ARG A 175 -2.63 -1.97 -17.05
CA ARG A 175 -3.85 -1.17 -17.11
C ARG A 175 -4.81 -1.68 -18.17
N ARG A 176 -4.29 -1.98 -19.37
CA ARG A 176 -5.11 -2.55 -20.44
C ARG A 176 -5.77 -3.86 -20.03
N CYS A 177 -5.01 -4.79 -19.41
CA CYS A 177 -5.58 -6.05 -18.92
C CYS A 177 -6.72 -5.81 -17.91
N PHE A 178 -6.53 -4.92 -16.94
CA PHE A 178 -7.57 -4.62 -15.94
C PHE A 178 -8.78 -3.93 -16.54
N ARG A 179 -8.59 -3.04 -17.51
CA ARG A 179 -9.68 -2.44 -18.26
C ARG A 179 -10.51 -3.48 -19.01
N GLU A 180 -9.88 -4.39 -19.74
CA GLU A 180 -10.55 -5.47 -20.45
C GLU A 180 -11.32 -6.38 -19.50
N ILE A 181 -10.72 -6.75 -18.35
CA ILE A 181 -11.38 -7.56 -17.32
C ILE A 181 -12.65 -6.86 -16.80
N LEU A 182 -12.53 -5.59 -16.40
CA LEU A 182 -13.68 -4.85 -15.87
C LEU A 182 -14.77 -4.65 -16.93
N THR A 183 -14.40 -4.33 -18.17
CA THR A 183 -15.33 -4.18 -19.29
C THR A 183 -16.09 -5.49 -19.59
N ALA A 184 -15.41 -6.63 -19.45
CA ALA A 184 -16.02 -7.94 -19.69
C ALA A 184 -16.93 -8.40 -18.54
N LEU A 185 -16.59 -8.05 -17.29
CA LEU A 185 -17.33 -8.52 -16.11
C LEU A 185 -18.43 -7.57 -15.67
N ILE A 186 -18.29 -6.27 -15.89
CA ILE A 186 -19.28 -5.28 -15.48
C ILE A 186 -20.18 -4.98 -16.68
N PRO A 187 -21.44 -5.45 -16.67
CA PRO A 187 -22.38 -5.22 -17.76
C PRO A 187 -22.81 -3.74 -17.81
N ALA A 188 -22.95 -3.21 -19.02
CA ALA A 188 -23.48 -1.88 -19.25
C ALA A 188 -24.98 -1.78 -18.89
#